data_92bed2e372e96b300f31e35ba23086c6
#
_entry.id   92bed2e372e96b300f31e35ba23086c6
#
_cell.length_a   1.000
_cell.length_b   1.000
_cell.length_c   1.000
_cell.angle_alpha   90.00
_cell.angle_beta   90.00
_cell.angle_gamma   90.00
#
_symmetry.space_group_name_H-M   'P 1'
#
loop_
_entity.id
_entity.type
_entity.pdbx_description
1 polymer ?
#
loop_
_entity_poly.entity_id
_entity_poly.type
_entity_poly.pdbx_seq_one_letter_code
_entity_poly.pdbx_strand_id
1 'polypeptide(L)'
;MSIAVALVPSLLFGALSLLLGAFPTDIRRQNTAVMVGAGAVSLGCAAMLGSPWSLSATVWGVACGLMWTGGQVFVLWAFRAWGVSRTMPLTTALQLLLNATLGVSLFGEWRAPGALILGVVALALIMLGAAACSWQERTGPGPTPAQRRDGLLATVASAVLYGSYPSLLRAVEVPPAHAVGPMGLGLLAGAGLCALILPRRAPLRGPRIVPAALAGGLWAVGNALMLRSTAAVGVASGFTLSQLGFVLATLGGLTILGEERTGRERTVVAAGVAAAVVGLVLMGLATSMDTGVSPSQ
;
A
#
# COMPACT_ATOMS: atom_id res chain seq x y z
N MET A 1 -14.09 8.75 -16.98
CA MET A 1 -13.33 7.50 -16.72
C MET A 1 -14.22 6.57 -15.93
N SER A 2 -14.39 5.31 -16.33
CA SER A 2 -15.31 4.40 -15.64
C SER A 2 -14.76 3.98 -14.28
N ILE A 3 -15.62 3.73 -13.29
CA ILE A 3 -15.27 3.18 -11.97
C ILE A 3 -14.43 1.90 -12.11
N ALA A 4 -14.67 1.11 -13.16
CA ALA A 4 -13.88 -0.08 -13.47
C ALA A 4 -12.38 0.21 -13.62
N VAL A 5 -11.99 1.31 -14.28
CA VAL A 5 -10.57 1.69 -14.43
C VAL A 5 -9.96 2.13 -13.10
N ALA A 6 -10.75 2.75 -12.22
CA ALA A 6 -10.31 3.15 -10.89
C ALA A 6 -10.09 1.96 -9.93
N LEU A 7 -10.69 0.78 -10.22
CA LEU A 7 -10.50 -0.45 -9.46
C LEU A 7 -9.29 -1.28 -9.93
N VAL A 8 -8.76 -1.05 -11.14
CA VAL A 8 -7.59 -1.82 -11.62
C VAL A 8 -6.40 -1.75 -10.68
N PRO A 9 -6.01 -0.58 -10.10
CA PRO A 9 -4.94 -0.51 -9.12
C PRO A 9 -5.13 -1.47 -7.94
N SER A 10 -6.35 -1.61 -7.42
CA SER A 10 -6.64 -2.49 -6.29
C SER A 10 -6.38 -3.97 -6.62
N LEU A 11 -6.74 -4.41 -7.83
CA LEU A 11 -6.45 -5.77 -8.29
C LEU A 11 -4.94 -6.01 -8.42
N LEU A 12 -4.21 -5.03 -8.96
CA LEU A 12 -2.75 -5.11 -9.12
C LEU A 12 -2.02 -5.15 -7.78
N PHE A 13 -2.46 -4.33 -6.80
CA PHE A 13 -1.88 -4.32 -5.46
C PHE A 13 -2.22 -5.57 -4.66
N GLY A 14 -3.42 -6.11 -4.82
CA GLY A 14 -3.78 -7.41 -4.26
C GLY A 14 -2.95 -8.54 -4.86
N ALA A 15 -2.83 -8.58 -6.20
CA ALA A 15 -2.03 -9.58 -6.91
C ALA A 15 -0.54 -9.51 -6.54
N LEU A 16 0.04 -8.31 -6.41
CA LEU A 16 1.38 -8.10 -5.88
C LEU A 16 1.57 -8.84 -4.54
N SER A 17 0.66 -8.62 -3.59
CA SER A 17 0.76 -9.18 -2.25
C SER A 17 0.67 -10.71 -2.28
N LEU A 18 -0.20 -11.26 -3.11
CA LEU A 18 -0.34 -12.70 -3.29
C LEU A 18 0.89 -13.33 -3.97
N LEU A 19 1.44 -12.70 -5.00
CA LEU A 19 2.67 -13.16 -5.63
C LEU A 19 3.85 -13.21 -4.65
N LEU A 20 3.99 -12.17 -3.80
CA LEU A 20 5.04 -12.14 -2.80
C LEU A 20 4.86 -13.22 -1.72
N GLY A 21 3.62 -13.50 -1.34
CA GLY A 21 3.26 -14.58 -0.41
C GLY A 21 3.44 -15.98 -1.02
N ALA A 22 3.06 -16.17 -2.29
CA ALA A 22 3.14 -17.46 -2.99
C ALA A 22 4.59 -17.88 -3.31
N PHE A 23 5.46 -16.91 -3.56
CA PHE A 23 6.87 -17.17 -3.92
C PHE A 23 7.84 -16.55 -2.92
N PRO A 24 7.75 -16.92 -1.61
CA PRO A 24 8.64 -16.38 -0.60
C PRO A 24 10.09 -16.77 -0.88
N THR A 25 11.00 -15.82 -0.73
CA THR A 25 12.45 -16.06 -0.81
C THR A 25 13.16 -15.19 0.23
N ASP A 26 14.48 -15.18 0.25
CA ASP A 26 15.22 -14.27 1.13
C ASP A 26 14.78 -12.81 0.92
N ILE A 27 14.59 -12.04 2.02
CA ILE A 27 14.06 -10.66 1.95
C ILE A 27 14.92 -9.78 1.04
N ARG A 28 16.25 -9.90 1.15
CA ARG A 28 17.19 -9.17 0.32
C ARG A 28 16.94 -9.44 -1.18
N ARG A 29 16.85 -10.72 -1.56
CA ARG A 29 16.56 -11.14 -2.94
C ARG A 29 15.20 -10.67 -3.40
N GLN A 30 14.17 -10.95 -2.61
CA GLN A 30 12.78 -10.62 -2.96
C GLN A 30 12.60 -9.12 -3.13
N ASN A 31 13.05 -8.32 -2.16
CA ASN A 31 12.93 -6.88 -2.20
C ASN A 31 13.72 -6.26 -3.36
N THR A 32 14.98 -6.70 -3.56
CA THR A 32 15.78 -6.20 -4.70
C THR A 32 15.10 -6.47 -6.03
N ALA A 33 14.54 -7.67 -6.23
CA ALA A 33 13.84 -8.03 -7.47
C ALA A 33 12.56 -7.20 -7.67
N VAL A 34 11.75 -7.01 -6.62
CA VAL A 34 10.57 -6.13 -6.63
C VAL A 34 10.95 -4.72 -7.04
N MET A 35 12.00 -4.16 -6.41
CA MET A 35 12.44 -2.79 -6.71
C MET A 35 12.95 -2.62 -8.15
N VAL A 36 13.68 -3.62 -8.66
CA VAL A 36 14.12 -3.61 -10.07
C VAL A 36 12.94 -3.64 -11.02
N GLY A 37 11.98 -4.54 -10.79
CA GLY A 37 10.78 -4.63 -11.61
C GLY A 37 9.92 -3.35 -11.54
N ALA A 38 9.69 -2.83 -10.34
CA ALA A 38 8.95 -1.60 -10.12
C ALA A 38 9.65 -0.39 -10.75
N GLY A 39 10.95 -0.26 -10.54
CA GLY A 39 11.73 0.85 -11.10
C GLY A 39 11.76 0.85 -12.63
N ALA A 40 12.02 -0.30 -13.24
CA ALA A 40 12.03 -0.44 -14.70
C ALA A 40 10.67 -0.09 -15.32
N VAL A 41 9.59 -0.61 -14.76
CA VAL A 41 8.23 -0.34 -15.27
C VAL A 41 7.81 1.10 -14.99
N SER A 42 8.18 1.70 -13.84
CA SER A 42 7.91 3.12 -13.56
C SER A 42 8.57 4.05 -14.57
N LEU A 43 9.84 3.78 -14.92
CA LEU A 43 10.56 4.53 -15.96
C LEU A 43 9.89 4.36 -17.33
N GLY A 44 9.49 3.12 -17.68
CA GLY A 44 8.75 2.85 -18.92
C GLY A 44 7.43 3.60 -18.98
N CYS A 45 6.65 3.59 -17.90
CA CYS A 45 5.39 4.35 -17.80
C CYS A 45 5.63 5.85 -17.95
N ALA A 46 6.65 6.41 -17.31
CA ALA A 46 6.97 7.83 -17.40
C ALA A 46 7.38 8.23 -18.84
N ALA A 47 8.15 7.39 -19.51
CA ALA A 47 8.55 7.61 -20.91
C ALA A 47 7.31 7.58 -21.83
N MET A 48 6.40 6.60 -21.65
CA MET A 48 5.18 6.50 -22.45
C MET A 48 4.20 7.66 -22.20
N LEU A 49 4.17 8.20 -20.99
CA LEU A 49 3.30 9.31 -20.59
C LEU A 49 3.88 10.70 -20.93
N GLY A 50 5.13 10.76 -21.38
CA GLY A 50 5.83 12.02 -21.61
C GLY A 50 5.95 12.88 -20.36
N SER A 51 6.09 12.26 -19.18
CA SER A 51 6.12 12.97 -17.90
C SER A 51 7.30 13.93 -17.84
N PRO A 52 7.08 15.24 -17.60
CA PRO A 52 8.17 16.21 -17.52
C PRO A 52 8.99 16.00 -16.24
N TRP A 53 10.30 16.21 -16.34
CA TRP A 53 11.25 16.10 -15.24
C TRP A 53 11.67 17.50 -14.78
N SER A 54 11.46 17.80 -13.51
CA SER A 54 11.99 18.99 -12.84
C SER A 54 12.93 18.56 -11.73
N LEU A 55 13.78 19.47 -11.24
CA LEU A 55 14.67 19.17 -10.12
C LEU A 55 13.88 18.79 -8.87
N SER A 56 12.80 19.51 -8.56
CA SER A 56 11.94 19.21 -7.41
C SER A 56 11.29 17.83 -7.57
N ALA A 57 10.67 17.53 -8.72
CA ALA A 57 10.08 16.22 -8.99
C ALA A 57 11.11 15.10 -8.90
N THR A 58 12.36 15.36 -9.33
CA THR A 58 13.45 14.36 -9.28
C THR A 58 13.85 14.07 -7.84
N VAL A 59 14.13 15.10 -7.04
CA VAL A 59 14.56 14.93 -5.64
C VAL A 59 13.48 14.22 -4.83
N TRP A 60 12.24 14.72 -4.87
CA TRP A 60 11.15 14.19 -4.07
C TRP A 60 10.63 12.84 -4.59
N GLY A 61 10.64 12.64 -5.91
CA GLY A 61 10.30 11.35 -6.50
C GLY A 61 11.31 10.26 -6.09
N VAL A 62 12.61 10.54 -6.15
CA VAL A 62 13.65 9.60 -5.68
C VAL A 62 13.47 9.31 -4.19
N ALA A 63 13.22 10.33 -3.35
CA ALA A 63 12.96 10.14 -1.94
C ALA A 63 11.74 9.22 -1.71
N CYS A 64 10.64 9.43 -2.43
CA CYS A 64 9.45 8.56 -2.37
C CYS A 64 9.75 7.11 -2.79
N GLY A 65 10.57 6.90 -3.82
CA GLY A 65 11.01 5.58 -4.23
C GLY A 65 11.83 4.86 -3.17
N LEU A 66 12.72 5.57 -2.48
CA LEU A 66 13.49 5.05 -1.34
C LEU A 66 12.59 4.74 -0.13
N MET A 67 11.63 5.63 0.18
CA MET A 67 10.64 5.38 1.24
C MET A 67 9.83 4.13 0.95
N TRP A 68 9.36 3.96 -0.29
CA TRP A 68 8.62 2.77 -0.69
C TRP A 68 9.47 1.51 -0.59
N THR A 69 10.75 1.57 -0.97
CA THR A 69 11.71 0.46 -0.81
C THR A 69 11.83 0.02 0.65
N GLY A 70 11.98 0.97 1.57
CA GLY A 70 12.02 0.68 3.01
C GLY A 70 10.73 0.06 3.52
N GLY A 71 9.58 0.61 3.11
CA GLY A 71 8.26 0.08 3.44
C GLY A 71 8.08 -1.37 2.98
N GLN A 72 8.59 -1.70 1.78
CA GLN A 72 8.53 -3.06 1.23
C GLN A 72 9.41 -4.06 2.02
N VAL A 73 10.57 -3.65 2.49
CA VAL A 73 11.39 -4.51 3.39
C VAL A 73 10.60 -4.87 4.63
N PHE A 74 9.98 -3.88 5.27
CA PHE A 74 9.22 -4.10 6.50
C PHE A 74 7.96 -4.92 6.28
N VAL A 75 7.22 -4.70 5.17
CA VAL A 75 6.04 -5.54 4.89
C VAL A 75 6.41 -6.99 4.63
N LEU A 76 7.55 -7.26 3.98
CA LEU A 76 8.04 -8.62 3.79
C LEU A 76 8.43 -9.28 5.12
N TRP A 77 8.96 -8.53 6.09
CA TRP A 77 9.20 -9.04 7.44
C TRP A 77 7.89 -9.35 8.15
N ALA A 78 6.90 -8.47 8.05
CA ALA A 78 5.59 -8.70 8.64
C ALA A 78 4.87 -9.91 8.01
N PHE A 79 4.97 -10.12 6.69
CA PHE A 79 4.44 -11.32 6.00
C PHE A 79 5.03 -12.62 6.59
N ARG A 80 6.31 -12.62 6.94
CA ARG A 80 6.95 -13.78 7.55
C ARG A 80 6.55 -14.01 9.01
N ALA A 81 6.21 -12.93 9.71
CA ALA A 81 5.83 -13.01 11.12
C ALA A 81 4.39 -13.54 11.30
N TRP A 82 3.46 -13.13 10.44
CA TRP A 82 2.03 -13.42 10.64
C TRP A 82 1.18 -13.54 9.36
N GLY A 83 1.83 -13.69 8.19
CA GLY A 83 1.15 -13.95 6.91
C GLY A 83 0.61 -12.70 6.23
N VAL A 84 0.19 -12.88 4.97
CA VAL A 84 -0.31 -11.80 4.09
C VAL A 84 -1.69 -11.33 4.52
N SER A 85 -2.59 -12.29 4.84
CA SER A 85 -3.99 -12.00 5.18
C SER A 85 -4.16 -11.19 6.47
N ARG A 86 -3.15 -11.17 7.34
CA ARG A 86 -3.14 -10.37 8.58
C ARG A 86 -2.41 -9.04 8.41
N THR A 87 -1.30 -9.07 7.70
CA THR A 87 -0.45 -7.89 7.52
C THR A 87 -1.13 -6.85 6.65
N MET A 88 -1.72 -7.24 5.51
CA MET A 88 -2.26 -6.30 4.54
C MET A 88 -3.40 -5.43 5.07
N PRO A 89 -4.43 -6.00 5.75
CA PRO A 89 -5.49 -5.16 6.31
C PRO A 89 -4.95 -4.13 7.30
N LEU A 90 -4.04 -4.54 8.18
CA LEU A 90 -3.48 -3.66 9.21
C LEU A 90 -2.59 -2.58 8.59
N THR A 91 -1.72 -2.93 7.64
CA THR A 91 -0.87 -1.97 6.93
C THR A 91 -1.73 -0.94 6.20
N THR A 92 -2.78 -1.39 5.49
CA THR A 92 -3.71 -0.49 4.78
C THR A 92 -4.45 0.43 5.74
N ALA A 93 -5.00 -0.10 6.83
CA ALA A 93 -5.71 0.71 7.81
C ALA A 93 -4.81 1.79 8.42
N LEU A 94 -3.58 1.44 8.79
CA LEU A 94 -2.61 2.39 9.33
C LEU A 94 -2.19 3.45 8.31
N GLN A 95 -2.04 3.09 7.03
CA GLN A 95 -1.79 4.05 5.96
C GLN A 95 -2.94 5.05 5.80
N LEU A 96 -4.19 4.55 5.80
CA LEU A 96 -5.38 5.40 5.71
C LEU A 96 -5.51 6.32 6.93
N LEU A 97 -5.27 5.79 8.14
CA LEU A 97 -5.24 6.59 9.36
C LEU A 97 -4.20 7.72 9.27
N LEU A 98 -2.97 7.39 8.84
CA LEU A 98 -1.90 8.36 8.68
C LEU A 98 -2.27 9.42 7.64
N ASN A 99 -2.72 9.01 6.45
CA ASN A 99 -3.11 9.95 5.40
C ASN A 99 -4.29 10.83 5.80
N ALA A 100 -5.31 10.28 6.48
CA ALA A 100 -6.43 11.07 6.97
C ALA A 100 -5.97 12.06 8.04
N THR A 101 -5.11 11.65 8.97
CA THR A 101 -4.55 12.55 10.00
C THR A 101 -3.76 13.68 9.37
N LEU A 102 -2.88 13.39 8.40
CA LEU A 102 -2.12 14.40 7.67
C LEU A 102 -3.03 15.28 6.81
N GLY A 103 -4.04 14.68 6.15
CA GLY A 103 -5.04 15.40 5.36
C GLY A 103 -5.79 16.44 6.17
N VAL A 104 -6.31 16.04 7.31
CA VAL A 104 -7.06 16.93 8.22
C VAL A 104 -6.16 17.98 8.86
N SER A 105 -5.00 17.56 9.40
CA SER A 105 -4.15 18.45 10.21
C SER A 105 -3.29 19.41 9.38
N LEU A 106 -2.73 18.95 8.26
CA LEU A 106 -1.82 19.75 7.42
C LEU A 106 -2.51 20.38 6.22
N PHE A 107 -3.45 19.68 5.60
CA PHE A 107 -4.08 20.11 4.36
C PHE A 107 -5.50 20.64 4.54
N GLY A 108 -6.03 20.59 5.76
CA GLY A 108 -7.34 21.11 6.09
C GLY A 108 -8.50 20.38 5.39
N GLU A 109 -8.36 19.07 5.18
CA GLU A 109 -9.42 18.23 4.61
C GLU A 109 -10.57 18.03 5.60
N TRP A 110 -11.72 17.58 5.10
CA TRP A 110 -12.95 17.30 5.86
C TRP A 110 -13.54 18.52 6.59
N ARG A 111 -13.40 19.71 6.00
CA ARG A 111 -14.00 20.94 6.54
C ARG A 111 -15.49 21.10 6.18
N ALA A 112 -15.97 20.35 5.19
CA ALA A 112 -17.38 20.38 4.83
C ALA A 112 -18.26 19.87 5.99
N PRO A 113 -19.47 20.44 6.17
CA PRO A 113 -20.39 20.01 7.23
C PRO A 113 -20.66 18.50 7.16
N GLY A 114 -20.38 17.78 8.27
CA GLY A 114 -20.55 16.34 8.37
C GLY A 114 -19.39 15.48 7.81
N ALA A 115 -18.50 16.02 6.98
CA ALA A 115 -17.36 15.29 6.41
C ALA A 115 -16.43 14.73 7.49
N LEU A 116 -16.12 15.51 8.52
CA LEU A 116 -15.30 15.06 9.65
C LEU A 116 -15.92 13.87 10.39
N ILE A 117 -17.21 13.93 10.69
CA ILE A 117 -17.91 12.84 11.41
C ILE A 117 -17.92 11.59 10.54
N LEU A 118 -18.25 11.74 9.26
CA LEU A 118 -18.29 10.62 8.32
C LEU A 118 -16.91 9.99 8.13
N GLY A 119 -15.86 10.80 8.02
CA GLY A 119 -14.47 10.37 7.93
C GLY A 119 -13.98 9.63 9.17
N VAL A 120 -14.32 10.13 10.37
CA VAL A 120 -13.98 9.46 11.64
C VAL A 120 -14.70 8.11 11.77
N VAL A 121 -15.99 8.04 11.42
CA VAL A 121 -16.74 6.77 11.40
C VAL A 121 -16.14 5.80 10.40
N ALA A 122 -15.78 6.28 9.21
CA ALA A 122 -15.11 5.49 8.19
C ALA A 122 -13.78 4.89 8.69
N LEU A 123 -12.92 5.71 9.29
CA LEU A 123 -11.67 5.25 9.89
C LEU A 123 -11.90 4.22 10.99
N ALA A 124 -12.86 4.45 11.87
CA ALA A 124 -13.19 3.50 12.93
C ALA A 124 -13.61 2.14 12.36
N LEU A 125 -14.45 2.12 11.33
CA LEU A 125 -14.86 0.89 10.65
C LEU A 125 -13.69 0.17 9.98
N ILE A 126 -12.79 0.90 9.32
CA ILE A 126 -11.59 0.34 8.69
C ILE A 126 -10.66 -0.26 9.75
N MET A 127 -10.41 0.45 10.84
CA MET A 127 -9.56 -0.02 11.93
C MET A 127 -10.12 -1.26 12.63
N LEU A 128 -11.43 -1.27 12.92
CA LEU A 128 -12.12 -2.43 13.49
C LEU A 128 -12.10 -3.61 12.51
N GLY A 129 -12.33 -3.34 11.22
CA GLY A 129 -12.26 -4.37 10.18
C GLY A 129 -10.87 -4.97 10.05
N ALA A 130 -9.83 -4.13 10.06
CA ALA A 130 -8.43 -4.59 10.03
C ALA A 130 -8.05 -5.39 11.29
N ALA A 131 -8.50 -4.95 12.47
CA ALA A 131 -8.30 -5.68 13.73
C ALA A 131 -8.98 -7.06 13.68
N ALA A 132 -10.22 -7.13 13.17
CA ALA A 132 -10.95 -8.38 12.97
C ALA A 132 -10.23 -9.32 11.98
N CYS A 133 -9.75 -8.81 10.85
CA CYS A 133 -8.96 -9.59 9.88
C CYS A 133 -7.64 -10.11 10.47
N SER A 134 -7.04 -9.36 11.38
CA SER A 134 -5.76 -9.71 12.02
C SER A 134 -5.94 -10.55 13.29
N TRP A 135 -7.19 -10.70 13.78
CA TRP A 135 -7.48 -11.48 15.00
C TRP A 135 -7.15 -12.96 14.84
N GLN A 136 -6.66 -13.57 15.90
CA GLN A 136 -6.25 -14.97 15.94
C GLN A 136 -6.75 -15.65 17.20
N GLU A 137 -7.40 -16.78 17.04
CA GLU A 137 -7.78 -17.65 18.12
C GLU A 137 -6.54 -18.31 18.74
N ARG A 138 -6.48 -18.41 20.06
CA ARG A 138 -5.34 -19.01 20.76
C ARG A 138 -5.47 -20.54 20.75
N THR A 139 -5.23 -21.17 19.61
CA THR A 139 -5.21 -22.63 19.48
C THR A 139 -3.80 -23.06 19.07
N GLY A 140 -3.02 -23.53 20.03
CA GLY A 140 -1.65 -24.05 19.81
C GLY A 140 -0.51 -23.07 20.08
N PRO A 141 0.75 -23.47 19.81
CA PRO A 141 1.92 -22.62 19.98
C PRO A 141 1.93 -21.51 18.93
N GLY A 142 1.31 -20.40 19.26
CA GLY A 142 1.31 -19.19 18.42
C GLY A 142 2.67 -18.50 18.40
N PRO A 143 2.83 -17.44 17.58
CA PRO A 143 4.05 -16.65 17.55
C PRO A 143 4.40 -16.15 18.95
N THR A 144 5.67 -16.21 19.30
CA THR A 144 6.17 -15.71 20.59
C THR A 144 5.84 -14.23 20.77
N PRO A 145 5.80 -13.70 22.01
CA PRO A 145 5.59 -12.28 22.26
C PRO A 145 6.58 -11.39 21.48
N ALA A 146 7.84 -11.84 21.32
CA ALA A 146 8.85 -11.14 20.54
C ALA A 146 8.48 -11.11 19.04
N GLN A 147 8.09 -12.24 18.46
CA GLN A 147 7.66 -12.30 17.05
C GLN A 147 6.43 -11.43 16.77
N ARG A 148 5.46 -11.39 17.73
CA ARG A 148 4.30 -10.50 17.61
C ARG A 148 4.69 -9.04 17.62
N ARG A 149 5.56 -8.65 18.55
CA ARG A 149 6.06 -7.28 18.64
C ARG A 149 6.82 -6.88 17.38
N ASP A 150 7.72 -7.73 16.91
CA ASP A 150 8.56 -7.45 15.76
C ASP A 150 7.73 -7.37 14.46
N GLY A 151 6.74 -8.25 14.31
CA GLY A 151 5.77 -8.20 13.22
C GLY A 151 4.91 -6.93 13.25
N LEU A 152 4.43 -6.50 14.43
CA LEU A 152 3.67 -5.26 14.58
C LEU A 152 4.54 -4.04 14.27
N LEU A 153 5.75 -3.97 14.81
CA LEU A 153 6.69 -2.87 14.53
C LEU A 153 7.01 -2.78 13.04
N ALA A 154 7.25 -3.92 12.38
CA ALA A 154 7.47 -3.99 10.94
C ALA A 154 6.24 -3.49 10.15
N THR A 155 5.02 -3.89 10.57
CA THR A 155 3.78 -3.43 9.94
C THR A 155 3.59 -1.92 10.09
N VAL A 156 3.82 -1.37 11.28
CA VAL A 156 3.73 0.07 11.54
C VAL A 156 4.78 0.84 10.73
N ALA A 157 6.03 0.38 10.74
CA ALA A 157 7.11 1.01 9.96
C ALA A 157 6.80 1.01 8.47
N SER A 158 6.30 -0.12 7.94
CA SER A 158 5.84 -0.21 6.54
C SER A 158 4.71 0.77 6.26
N ALA A 159 3.70 0.82 7.12
CA ALA A 159 2.55 1.71 6.95
C ALA A 159 2.93 3.19 6.95
N VAL A 160 3.86 3.59 7.82
CA VAL A 160 4.39 4.96 7.86
C VAL A 160 5.09 5.31 6.55
N LEU A 161 6.01 4.46 6.08
CA LEU A 161 6.76 4.71 4.85
C LEU A 161 5.88 4.70 3.61
N TYR A 162 4.92 3.77 3.53
CA TYR A 162 3.97 3.70 2.43
C TYR A 162 2.92 4.82 2.46
N GLY A 163 2.43 5.17 3.65
CA GLY A 163 1.41 6.20 3.82
C GLY A 163 1.97 7.61 3.64
N SER A 164 3.25 7.85 3.97
CA SER A 164 3.81 9.21 3.95
C SER A 164 4.13 9.73 2.56
N TYR A 165 4.48 8.88 1.57
CA TYR A 165 4.97 9.37 0.29
C TYR A 165 3.94 10.19 -0.53
N PRO A 166 2.64 9.84 -0.56
CA PRO A 166 1.67 10.65 -1.28
C PRO A 166 1.46 12.02 -0.63
N SER A 167 1.41 12.04 0.71
CA SER A 167 1.29 13.28 1.49
C SER A 167 2.53 14.15 1.36
N LEU A 168 3.73 13.53 1.26
CA LEU A 168 4.98 14.25 1.01
C LEU A 168 4.95 14.96 -0.34
N LEU A 169 4.56 14.27 -1.42
CA LEU A 169 4.44 14.87 -2.75
C LEU A 169 3.47 16.05 -2.77
N ARG A 170 2.36 15.92 -2.04
CA ARG A 170 1.38 17.01 -1.89
C ARG A 170 1.97 18.20 -1.12
N ALA A 171 2.68 17.95 -0.01
CA ALA A 171 3.28 19.00 0.81
C ALA A 171 4.35 19.82 0.06
N VAL A 172 5.04 19.21 -0.90
CA VAL A 172 6.06 19.86 -1.73
C VAL A 172 5.52 20.30 -3.10
N GLU A 173 4.21 20.21 -3.30
CA GLU A 173 3.50 20.65 -4.52
C GLU A 173 4.02 19.99 -5.81
N VAL A 174 4.58 18.79 -5.72
CA VAL A 174 4.99 18.01 -6.90
C VAL A 174 3.80 17.24 -7.44
N PRO A 175 3.38 17.50 -8.70
CA PRO A 175 2.30 16.73 -9.32
C PRO A 175 2.66 15.25 -9.32
N PRO A 176 1.76 14.35 -8.82
CA PRO A 176 2.06 12.93 -8.71
C PRO A 176 2.52 12.28 -10.02
N ALA A 177 1.95 12.70 -11.17
CA ALA A 177 2.35 12.20 -12.49
C ALA A 177 3.82 12.50 -12.84
N HIS A 178 4.36 13.63 -12.37
CA HIS A 178 5.76 14.02 -12.60
C HIS A 178 6.72 13.24 -11.70
N ALA A 179 6.24 12.65 -10.61
CA ALA A 179 7.05 11.87 -9.68
C ALA A 179 7.26 10.42 -10.13
N VAL A 180 6.47 9.86 -11.07
CA VAL A 180 6.51 8.45 -11.47
C VAL A 180 7.88 8.03 -11.98
N GLY A 181 8.49 8.80 -12.92
CA GLY A 181 9.81 8.51 -13.46
C GLY A 181 10.91 8.60 -12.40
N PRO A 182 11.07 9.75 -11.73
CA PRO A 182 12.01 9.92 -10.63
C PRO A 182 11.85 8.90 -9.51
N MET A 183 10.61 8.52 -9.16
CA MET A 183 10.35 7.45 -8.20
C MET A 183 10.93 6.12 -8.69
N GLY A 184 10.87 5.84 -10.00
CA GLY A 184 11.51 4.67 -10.60
C GLY A 184 13.03 4.66 -10.36
N LEU A 185 13.72 5.81 -10.44
CA LEU A 185 15.15 5.92 -10.08
C LEU A 185 15.37 5.64 -8.60
N GLY A 186 14.51 6.17 -7.71
CA GLY A 186 14.58 5.91 -6.28
C GLY A 186 14.40 4.43 -5.94
N LEU A 187 13.50 3.73 -6.64
CA LEU A 187 13.31 2.28 -6.51
C LEU A 187 14.54 1.49 -6.95
N LEU A 188 15.17 1.85 -8.10
CA LEU A 188 16.40 1.22 -8.55
C LEU A 188 17.57 1.48 -7.59
N ALA A 189 17.71 2.70 -7.09
CA ALA A 189 18.69 3.02 -6.05
C ALA A 189 18.41 2.20 -4.78
N GLY A 190 17.15 2.07 -4.38
CA GLY A 190 16.71 1.21 -3.28
C GLY A 190 17.04 -0.26 -3.50
N ALA A 191 16.90 -0.77 -4.73
CA ALA A 191 17.34 -2.12 -5.09
C ALA A 191 18.84 -2.31 -4.82
N GLY A 192 19.67 -1.35 -5.25
CA GLY A 192 21.11 -1.34 -4.98
C GLY A 192 21.41 -1.32 -3.47
N LEU A 193 20.78 -0.41 -2.73
CA LEU A 193 20.94 -0.32 -1.26
C LEU A 193 20.55 -1.63 -0.56
N CYS A 194 19.41 -2.23 -0.89
CA CYS A 194 18.98 -3.51 -0.33
C CYS A 194 19.96 -4.64 -0.67
N ALA A 195 20.49 -4.64 -1.90
CA ALA A 195 21.47 -5.62 -2.31
C ALA A 195 22.80 -5.50 -1.54
N LEU A 196 23.16 -4.30 -1.07
CA LEU A 196 24.39 -4.03 -0.32
C LEU A 196 24.22 -4.22 1.19
N ILE A 197 23.12 -3.68 1.76
CA ILE A 197 22.97 -3.52 3.22
C ILE A 197 22.30 -4.76 3.85
N LEU A 198 21.32 -5.37 3.18
CA LEU A 198 20.60 -6.51 3.77
C LEU A 198 21.47 -7.77 3.85
N PRO A 199 21.27 -8.62 4.88
CA PRO A 199 22.07 -9.82 5.08
C PRO A 199 22.11 -10.73 3.85
N ARG A 200 23.30 -11.19 3.48
CA ARG A 200 23.56 -12.05 2.31
C ARG A 200 23.28 -13.53 2.61
N ARG A 201 22.02 -13.88 2.90
CA ARG A 201 21.61 -15.26 3.18
C ARG A 201 21.44 -16.12 1.93
N ALA A 202 21.25 -15.50 0.77
CA ALA A 202 21.06 -16.17 -0.51
C ALA A 202 21.62 -15.32 -1.66
N PRO A 203 22.04 -15.94 -2.79
CA PRO A 203 22.45 -15.19 -3.98
C PRO A 203 21.26 -14.38 -4.52
N LEU A 204 21.54 -13.24 -5.14
CA LEU A 204 20.49 -12.38 -5.74
C LEU A 204 19.79 -13.08 -6.92
N ARG A 205 20.44 -14.01 -7.59
CA ARG A 205 19.90 -14.77 -8.72
C ARG A 205 19.21 -16.05 -8.25
N GLY A 206 18.15 -16.47 -8.96
CA GLY A 206 17.43 -17.71 -8.68
C GLY A 206 16.00 -17.70 -9.23
N PRO A 207 15.28 -18.84 -9.21
CA PRO A 207 14.02 -19.03 -9.93
C PRO A 207 12.88 -18.12 -9.43
N ARG A 208 12.92 -17.64 -8.18
CA ARG A 208 11.87 -16.80 -7.59
C ARG A 208 12.08 -15.30 -7.81
N ILE A 209 13.11 -14.90 -8.59
CA ILE A 209 13.34 -13.49 -8.95
C ILE A 209 12.26 -13.00 -9.91
N VAL A 210 11.90 -13.80 -10.89
CA VAL A 210 10.92 -13.40 -11.93
C VAL A 210 9.56 -13.08 -11.32
N PRO A 211 8.93 -13.94 -10.50
CA PRO A 211 7.69 -13.59 -9.81
C PRO A 211 7.82 -12.32 -8.95
N ALA A 212 8.94 -12.13 -8.26
CA ALA A 212 9.15 -10.93 -7.44
C ALA A 212 9.29 -9.65 -8.30
N ALA A 213 10.01 -9.71 -9.42
CA ALA A 213 10.13 -8.59 -10.36
C ALA A 213 8.78 -8.26 -11.02
N LEU A 214 8.01 -9.30 -11.42
CA LEU A 214 6.64 -9.12 -11.93
C LEU A 214 5.74 -8.45 -10.90
N ALA A 215 5.81 -8.86 -9.63
CA ALA A 215 5.08 -8.22 -8.54
C ALA A 215 5.42 -6.71 -8.45
N GLY A 216 6.70 -6.35 -8.57
CA GLY A 216 7.13 -4.95 -8.65
C GLY A 216 6.57 -4.21 -9.87
N GLY A 217 6.58 -4.86 -11.04
CA GLY A 217 5.98 -4.32 -12.26
C GLY A 217 4.47 -4.07 -12.12
N LEU A 218 3.73 -5.01 -11.52
CA LEU A 218 2.29 -4.84 -11.22
C LEU A 218 2.05 -3.63 -10.33
N TRP A 219 2.87 -3.47 -9.28
CA TRP A 219 2.78 -2.28 -8.44
C TRP A 219 3.01 -0.99 -9.23
N ALA A 220 4.02 -0.94 -10.08
CA ALA A 220 4.35 0.27 -10.84
C ALA A 220 3.22 0.67 -11.81
N VAL A 221 2.63 -0.31 -12.50
CA VAL A 221 1.44 -0.07 -13.34
C VAL A 221 0.26 0.39 -12.48
N GLY A 222 -0.01 -0.29 -11.36
CA GLY A 222 -1.06 0.07 -10.42
C GLY A 222 -0.88 1.49 -9.88
N ASN A 223 0.35 1.86 -9.50
CA ASN A 223 0.68 3.20 -9.02
C ASN A 223 0.49 4.27 -10.10
N ALA A 224 0.96 4.04 -11.32
CA ALA A 224 0.77 4.97 -12.44
C ALA A 224 -0.72 5.16 -12.78
N LEU A 225 -1.51 4.08 -12.79
CA LEU A 225 -2.96 4.14 -13.01
C LEU A 225 -3.68 4.83 -11.85
N MET A 226 -3.29 4.56 -10.60
CA MET A 226 -3.82 5.24 -9.42
C MET A 226 -3.57 6.75 -9.50
N LEU A 227 -2.37 7.17 -9.83
CA LEU A 227 -2.01 8.59 -9.95
C LEU A 227 -2.80 9.29 -11.08
N ARG A 228 -3.03 8.60 -12.21
CA ARG A 228 -3.93 9.14 -13.27
C ARG A 228 -5.39 9.17 -12.82
N SER A 229 -5.83 8.16 -12.12
CA SER A 229 -7.18 8.06 -11.59
C SER A 229 -7.47 9.18 -10.60
N THR A 230 -6.53 9.45 -9.69
CA THR A 230 -6.65 10.55 -8.72
C THR A 230 -6.74 11.91 -9.38
N ALA A 231 -6.05 12.12 -10.50
CA ALA A 231 -6.16 13.34 -11.28
C ALA A 231 -7.55 13.51 -11.96
N ALA A 232 -8.22 12.40 -12.27
CA ALA A 232 -9.50 12.42 -12.99
C ALA A 232 -10.74 12.41 -12.09
N VAL A 233 -10.68 11.69 -10.95
CA VAL A 233 -11.83 11.48 -10.03
C VAL A 233 -11.62 12.05 -8.64
N GLY A 234 -10.52 12.79 -8.43
CA GLY A 234 -10.09 13.29 -7.14
C GLY A 234 -9.16 12.33 -6.39
N VAL A 235 -8.25 12.90 -5.62
CA VAL A 235 -7.22 12.16 -4.87
C VAL A 235 -7.86 11.16 -3.90
N ALA A 236 -8.85 11.61 -3.17
CA ALA A 236 -9.56 10.80 -2.19
C ALA A 236 -10.22 9.57 -2.77
N SER A 237 -11.03 9.73 -3.81
CA SER A 237 -11.75 8.61 -4.42
C SER A 237 -10.78 7.62 -5.08
N GLY A 238 -9.80 8.10 -5.85
CA GLY A 238 -8.83 7.26 -6.54
C GLY A 238 -7.93 6.48 -5.59
N PHE A 239 -7.42 7.13 -4.52
CA PHE A 239 -6.59 6.46 -3.50
C PHE A 239 -7.42 5.45 -2.71
N THR A 240 -8.62 5.83 -2.22
CA THR A 240 -9.48 4.95 -1.45
C THR A 240 -9.86 3.68 -2.23
N LEU A 241 -10.23 3.80 -3.50
CA LEU A 241 -10.54 2.64 -4.33
C LEU A 241 -9.33 1.72 -4.54
N SER A 242 -8.13 2.28 -4.65
CA SER A 242 -6.90 1.48 -4.78
C SER A 242 -6.61 0.62 -3.53
N GLN A 243 -7.08 1.05 -2.37
CA GLN A 243 -6.88 0.32 -1.10
C GLN A 243 -7.73 -0.95 -0.99
N LEU A 244 -8.77 -1.14 -1.82
CA LEU A 244 -9.54 -2.40 -1.85
C LEU A 244 -8.68 -3.63 -2.19
N GLY A 245 -7.45 -3.45 -2.68
CA GLY A 245 -6.48 -4.52 -2.90
C GLY A 245 -6.19 -5.38 -1.67
N PHE A 246 -6.35 -4.84 -0.44
CA PHE A 246 -6.20 -5.65 0.78
C PHE A 246 -7.27 -6.74 0.91
N VAL A 247 -8.48 -6.53 0.39
CA VAL A 247 -9.54 -7.55 0.39
C VAL A 247 -9.09 -8.75 -0.43
N LEU A 248 -8.56 -8.50 -1.64
CA LEU A 248 -8.01 -9.55 -2.48
C LEU A 248 -6.83 -10.27 -1.82
N ALA A 249 -5.92 -9.50 -1.19
CA ALA A 249 -4.77 -10.06 -0.46
C ALA A 249 -5.22 -10.91 0.74
N THR A 250 -6.24 -10.46 1.50
CA THR A 250 -6.78 -11.20 2.66
C THR A 250 -7.45 -12.49 2.22
N LEU A 251 -8.39 -12.42 1.28
CA LEU A 251 -9.11 -13.58 0.78
C LEU A 251 -8.17 -14.55 0.06
N GLY A 252 -7.24 -14.03 -0.76
CA GLY A 252 -6.26 -14.85 -1.45
C GLY A 252 -5.23 -15.48 -0.51
N GLY A 253 -4.86 -14.81 0.60
CA GLY A 253 -4.06 -15.39 1.67
C GLY A 253 -4.71 -16.65 2.25
N LEU A 254 -6.02 -16.60 2.49
CA LEU A 254 -6.79 -17.72 3.02
C LEU A 254 -7.02 -18.85 2.00
N THR A 255 -7.35 -18.49 0.75
CA THR A 255 -7.81 -19.46 -0.26
C THR A 255 -6.70 -19.97 -1.17
N ILE A 256 -5.77 -19.09 -1.57
CA ILE A 256 -4.69 -19.39 -2.52
C ILE A 256 -3.41 -19.78 -1.80
N LEU A 257 -3.03 -19.03 -0.75
CA LEU A 257 -1.81 -19.29 0.01
C LEU A 257 -2.01 -20.37 1.09
N GLY A 258 -3.25 -20.80 1.33
CA GLY A 258 -3.57 -21.84 2.32
C GLY A 258 -3.25 -21.41 3.76
N GLU A 259 -3.33 -20.11 4.09
CA GLU A 259 -3.12 -19.65 5.46
C GLU A 259 -4.20 -20.27 6.37
N GLU A 260 -3.77 -21.09 7.34
CA GLU A 260 -4.68 -21.80 8.23
C GLU A 260 -5.44 -20.83 9.14
N ARG A 261 -6.76 -20.99 9.18
CA ARG A 261 -7.69 -20.25 10.03
C ARG A 261 -8.79 -21.16 10.54
N THR A 262 -9.18 -21.00 11.80
CA THR A 262 -10.35 -21.71 12.35
C THR A 262 -11.65 -21.23 11.70
N GLY A 263 -12.73 -22.01 11.82
CA GLY A 263 -14.05 -21.61 11.30
C GLY A 263 -14.50 -20.27 11.88
N ARG A 264 -14.24 -20.04 13.18
CA ARG A 264 -14.57 -18.79 13.87
C ARG A 264 -13.73 -17.62 13.35
N GLU A 265 -12.42 -17.82 13.14
CA GLU A 265 -11.56 -16.80 12.54
C GLU A 265 -12.05 -16.41 11.14
N ARG A 266 -12.46 -17.37 10.31
CA ARG A 266 -12.99 -17.10 8.98
C ARG A 266 -14.24 -16.22 9.00
N THR A 267 -15.16 -16.48 9.94
CA THR A 267 -16.36 -15.65 10.13
C THR A 267 -15.99 -14.24 10.57
N VAL A 268 -15.06 -14.10 11.52
CA VAL A 268 -14.58 -12.79 12.00
C VAL A 268 -13.87 -12.03 10.88
N VAL A 269 -13.04 -12.71 10.06
CA VAL A 269 -12.39 -12.12 8.88
C VAL A 269 -13.43 -11.63 7.87
N ALA A 270 -14.46 -12.44 7.56
CA ALA A 270 -15.51 -12.03 6.63
C ALA A 270 -16.26 -10.77 7.10
N ALA A 271 -16.62 -10.73 8.39
CA ALA A 271 -17.22 -9.54 9.01
C ALA A 271 -16.26 -8.34 8.99
N GLY A 272 -14.97 -8.58 9.26
CA GLY A 272 -13.92 -7.54 9.21
C GLY A 272 -13.73 -6.96 7.83
N VAL A 273 -13.69 -7.80 6.79
CA VAL A 273 -13.63 -7.36 5.38
C VAL A 273 -14.84 -6.52 5.04
N ALA A 274 -16.06 -6.97 5.39
CA ALA A 274 -17.29 -6.23 5.12
C ALA A 274 -17.27 -4.84 5.81
N ALA A 275 -16.90 -4.79 7.09
CA ALA A 275 -16.77 -3.52 7.83
C ALA A 275 -15.76 -2.57 7.19
N ALA A 276 -14.58 -3.09 6.80
CA ALA A 276 -13.55 -2.28 6.16
C ALA A 276 -13.99 -1.76 4.78
N VAL A 277 -14.68 -2.57 3.97
CA VAL A 277 -15.24 -2.13 2.68
C VAL A 277 -16.27 -1.02 2.87
N VAL A 278 -17.19 -1.16 3.84
CA VAL A 278 -18.14 -0.10 4.18
C VAL A 278 -17.39 1.17 4.61
N GLY A 279 -16.39 1.03 5.47
CA GLY A 279 -15.54 2.15 5.90
C GLY A 279 -14.82 2.84 4.72
N LEU A 280 -14.30 2.09 3.75
CA LEU A 280 -13.68 2.66 2.55
C LEU A 280 -14.67 3.44 1.68
N VAL A 281 -15.90 2.95 1.53
CA VAL A 281 -16.97 3.68 0.82
C VAL A 281 -17.32 4.98 1.54
N LEU A 282 -17.49 4.94 2.87
CA LEU A 282 -17.78 6.14 3.67
C LEU A 282 -16.62 7.14 3.61
N MET A 283 -15.36 6.66 3.60
CA MET A 283 -14.17 7.50 3.44
C MET A 283 -14.20 8.24 2.10
N GLY A 284 -14.51 7.53 1.01
CA GLY A 284 -14.69 8.13 -0.31
C GLY A 284 -15.78 9.20 -0.32
N LEU A 285 -16.92 8.94 0.33
CA LEU A 285 -18.01 9.93 0.45
C LEU A 285 -17.58 11.14 1.28
N ALA A 286 -16.95 10.95 2.45
CA ALA A 286 -16.47 12.04 3.29
C ALA A 286 -15.57 13.01 2.51
N THR A 287 -14.68 12.46 1.69
CA THR A 287 -13.76 13.27 0.91
C THR A 287 -14.41 13.90 -0.33
N SER A 288 -15.44 13.25 -0.91
CA SER A 288 -16.19 13.86 -2.03
C SER A 288 -17.02 15.09 -1.59
N MET A 289 -17.41 15.16 -0.31
CA MET A 289 -18.09 16.33 0.26
C MET A 289 -17.18 17.56 0.26
N ASP A 290 -15.90 17.42 0.52
CA ASP A 290 -14.94 18.54 0.50
C ASP A 290 -14.65 19.04 -0.91
N THR A 291 -14.62 18.16 -1.91
CA THR A 291 -14.38 18.55 -3.31
C THR A 291 -15.55 19.28 -3.95
N GLY A 292 -16.76 19.14 -3.39
CA GLY A 292 -17.97 19.87 -3.80
C GLY A 292 -18.05 21.30 -3.26
N VAL A 293 -17.21 21.65 -2.26
CA VAL A 293 -17.11 23.00 -1.71
C VAL A 293 -15.98 23.73 -2.41
N SER A 294 -16.28 24.46 -3.49
CA SER A 294 -15.33 25.40 -4.08
C SER A 294 -14.87 26.38 -3.00
N PRO A 295 -13.56 26.66 -2.84
CA PRO A 295 -13.12 27.73 -1.97
C PRO A 295 -13.72 29.03 -2.54
N SER A 296 -14.76 29.50 -1.88
CA SER A 296 -15.24 30.87 -2.10
C SER A 296 -14.15 31.81 -1.59
N GLN A 297 -13.43 32.43 -2.52
CA GLN A 297 -12.64 33.66 -2.52
C GLN A 297 -12.07 34.14 -1.21
#